data_86ed9106f1db017593f4da23e8996416
#
_entry.id   86ed9106f1db017593f4da23e8996416
#
_cell.length_a   1.000
_cell.length_b   1.000
_cell.length_c   1.000
_cell.angle_alpha   90.00
_cell.angle_beta   90.00
_cell.angle_gamma   90.00
#
_symmetry.space_group_name_H-M   'P 1'
#
loop_
_entity.id
_entity.type
_entity.pdbx_description
1 polymer ?
#
loop_
_entity_poly.entity_id
_entity_poly.type
_entity_poly.pdbx_seq_one_letter_code
_entity_poly.pdbx_strand_id
1 'polypeptide(L)'
;MTKDKIFNWRFCLCCGIFIWFVINLLQGIFTEIQEDEAYYALYGEHLAWGYYDHPPMVGLMTFLSSLLFSGTLGVRFFTIITSCLSLWVMWKVTQVPELVEGPSIIQEIADQVRNDAKKKSPLLFFVIACSIVMFNIYDFVTTPDASLILFSALFLLVYQRYLENKSWKNALLMGLFMALMIYSKYHAFLLLGLIVLSNLKLLKDGKFWVACLLALVLLTPHILWQVNNDFPSFKYHLAGRNEAFRWSYFLEYLPNQLLIFNPFTFGAVVYVLIKDRKCVRIPPASLKRGIGVFERGLKFILIGFFFFFWLMAFRGHVEPHWTIVCVIPMVVLIYRKALVDEKLKKYIKWFILPSLLLVLAFRILLMTPLADRFGYHGKEQYYKAIEQTAGDRPVVFQGSFQQPALYHYFTGKESSTLKSYYDRMTQYDLWQFDKAWIGKPVFICGPVNERSESYQVNGVKLEGFLTDDFSSANRLVTTFEIKNAISGETPVFHPGDTIHIDFSVYNPCDAPIDFHHKDFGMIIKAHYLPGDEISYCTYPDIKEFEAHSTYHGQLYTVIGGNISMGKHRFNLGIGDRVSSFVTEESGVMIKIEP
;
A
#
# COMPACT_ATOMS: atom_id res chain seq x y z
N MET A 1 -34.44 48.22 0.25
CA MET A 1 -34.67 46.79 0.03
C MET A 1 -33.44 46.18 -0.64
N THR A 2 -32.44 45.82 0.12
CA THR A 2 -31.29 45.09 -0.37
C THR A 2 -31.65 43.59 -0.27
N LYS A 3 -31.91 42.98 -1.45
CA LYS A 3 -31.97 41.52 -1.56
C LYS A 3 -30.55 41.00 -1.28
N ASP A 4 -30.24 40.64 -0.05
CA ASP A 4 -29.11 39.81 0.28
C ASP A 4 -29.24 38.52 -0.54
N LYS A 5 -28.37 38.37 -1.56
CA LYS A 5 -28.26 37.13 -2.31
C LYS A 5 -27.85 36.07 -1.29
N ILE A 6 -28.82 35.28 -0.83
CA ILE A 6 -28.55 34.12 0.02
C ILE A 6 -27.59 33.23 -0.78
N PHE A 7 -26.32 33.28 -0.42
CA PHE A 7 -25.28 32.46 -1.01
C PHE A 7 -25.65 30.99 -0.82
N ASN A 8 -26.05 30.30 -1.90
CA ASN A 8 -26.46 28.90 -1.83
C ASN A 8 -25.23 28.00 -1.69
N TRP A 9 -24.80 27.77 -0.44
CA TRP A 9 -23.64 26.93 -0.14
C TRP A 9 -23.75 25.50 -0.71
N ARG A 10 -24.99 24.97 -0.88
CA ARG A 10 -25.23 23.66 -1.48
C ARG A 10 -24.82 23.66 -2.95
N PHE A 11 -25.22 24.70 -3.69
CA PHE A 11 -24.83 24.89 -5.08
C PHE A 11 -23.30 24.98 -5.21
N CYS A 12 -22.65 25.80 -4.37
CA CYS A 12 -21.19 25.93 -4.39
C CYS A 12 -20.47 24.63 -4.03
N LEU A 13 -21.01 23.83 -3.12
CA LEU A 13 -20.44 22.51 -2.81
C LEU A 13 -20.55 21.57 -4.01
N CYS A 14 -21.72 21.50 -4.65
CA CYS A 14 -21.94 20.66 -5.83
C CYS A 14 -21.03 21.10 -7.00
N CYS A 15 -20.93 22.41 -7.27
CA CYS A 15 -20.00 22.93 -8.28
C CYS A 15 -18.54 22.57 -7.98
N GLY A 16 -18.10 22.71 -6.74
CA GLY A 16 -16.74 22.37 -6.34
C GLY A 16 -16.44 20.87 -6.52
N ILE A 17 -17.36 19.98 -6.14
CA ILE A 17 -17.22 18.54 -6.36
C ILE A 17 -17.21 18.22 -7.86
N PHE A 18 -18.07 18.86 -8.65
CA PHE A 18 -18.12 18.67 -10.10
C PHE A 18 -16.81 19.13 -10.77
N ILE A 19 -16.30 20.29 -10.40
CA ILE A 19 -14.99 20.79 -10.89
C ILE A 19 -13.90 19.78 -10.53
N TRP A 20 -13.90 19.28 -9.30
CA TRP A 20 -12.94 18.26 -8.86
C TRP A 20 -13.05 16.96 -9.67
N PHE A 21 -14.27 16.52 -9.93
CA PHE A 21 -14.52 15.37 -10.82
C PHE A 21 -13.92 15.59 -12.20
N VAL A 22 -14.17 16.76 -12.83
CA VAL A 22 -13.64 17.07 -14.17
C VAL A 22 -12.10 17.12 -14.17
N ILE A 23 -11.49 17.76 -13.17
CA ILE A 23 -10.02 17.81 -13.06
C ILE A 23 -9.44 16.40 -12.95
N ASN A 24 -9.99 15.54 -12.10
CA ASN A 24 -9.52 14.17 -11.93
C ASN A 24 -9.80 13.30 -13.16
N LEU A 25 -10.91 13.51 -13.85
CA LEU A 25 -11.23 12.81 -15.09
C LEU A 25 -10.21 13.15 -16.19
N LEU A 26 -9.94 14.43 -16.40
CA LEU A 26 -8.91 14.87 -17.36
C LEU A 26 -7.54 14.33 -16.98
N GLN A 27 -7.17 14.42 -15.71
CA GLN A 27 -5.91 13.85 -15.22
C GLN A 27 -5.85 12.35 -15.46
N GLY A 28 -6.95 11.63 -15.16
CA GLY A 28 -7.06 10.18 -15.36
C GLY A 28 -6.91 9.75 -16.81
N ILE A 29 -7.32 10.59 -17.77
CA ILE A 29 -7.21 10.33 -19.21
C ILE A 29 -5.81 10.67 -19.73
N PHE A 30 -5.27 11.85 -19.37
CA PHE A 30 -4.08 12.42 -20.00
C PHE A 30 -2.77 12.13 -19.26
N THR A 31 -2.78 11.32 -18.23
CA THR A 31 -1.57 10.85 -17.56
C THR A 31 -1.38 9.35 -17.74
N GLU A 32 -0.16 8.94 -17.99
CA GLU A 32 0.19 7.52 -18.20
C GLU A 32 -0.02 6.70 -16.93
N ILE A 33 -0.29 5.41 -17.11
CA ILE A 33 -0.49 4.46 -16.00
C ILE A 33 0.79 4.32 -15.16
N GLN A 34 0.64 4.19 -13.86
CA GLN A 34 1.74 3.92 -12.95
C GLN A 34 1.90 2.41 -12.74
N GLU A 35 3.09 1.99 -12.30
CA GLU A 35 3.44 0.58 -12.10
C GLU A 35 2.46 -0.14 -11.17
N ASP A 36 2.17 0.47 -10.02
CA ASP A 36 1.24 -0.07 -9.03
C ASP A 36 -0.19 -0.15 -9.59
N GLU A 37 -0.61 0.84 -10.40
CA GLU A 37 -1.94 0.81 -11.02
C GLU A 37 -2.10 -0.34 -12.01
N ALA A 38 -1.08 -0.61 -12.82
CA ALA A 38 -1.07 -1.75 -13.74
C ALA A 38 -1.15 -3.08 -12.96
N TYR A 39 -0.47 -3.16 -11.83
CA TYR A 39 -0.53 -4.31 -10.95
C TYR A 39 -1.92 -4.49 -10.30
N TYR A 40 -2.57 -3.39 -9.88
CA TYR A 40 -3.95 -3.45 -9.37
C TYR A 40 -4.98 -3.69 -10.47
N ALA A 41 -4.69 -3.34 -11.72
CA ALA A 41 -5.54 -3.73 -12.86
C ALA A 41 -5.60 -5.26 -12.99
N LEU A 42 -4.46 -5.95 -12.86
CA LEU A 42 -4.42 -7.41 -12.82
C LEU A 42 -5.21 -8.00 -11.63
N TYR A 43 -5.26 -7.33 -10.49
CA TYR A 43 -6.14 -7.75 -9.38
C TYR A 43 -7.61 -7.71 -9.79
N GLY A 44 -8.01 -6.73 -10.61
CA GLY A 44 -9.37 -6.65 -11.17
C GLY A 44 -9.67 -7.77 -12.16
N GLU A 45 -8.68 -8.21 -12.95
CA GLU A 45 -8.84 -9.33 -13.86
C GLU A 45 -8.90 -10.68 -13.12
N HIS A 46 -8.22 -10.79 -11.99
CA HIS A 46 -8.13 -11.99 -11.15
C HIS A 46 -8.73 -11.75 -9.76
N LEU A 47 -10.05 -11.48 -9.70
CA LEU A 47 -10.74 -11.16 -8.45
C LEU A 47 -10.58 -12.27 -7.40
N ALA A 48 -10.10 -11.87 -6.22
CA ALA A 48 -9.95 -12.74 -5.06
C ALA A 48 -10.38 -12.00 -3.78
N TRP A 49 -10.58 -12.73 -2.69
CA TRP A 49 -10.90 -12.15 -1.39
C TRP A 49 -9.69 -11.56 -0.65
N GLY A 50 -8.52 -11.57 -1.29
CA GLY A 50 -7.28 -10.98 -0.81
C GLY A 50 -6.18 -11.14 -1.84
N TYR A 51 -5.10 -10.41 -1.64
CA TYR A 51 -3.89 -10.46 -2.45
C TYR A 51 -2.67 -10.48 -1.54
N TYR A 52 -1.50 -10.76 -2.10
CA TYR A 52 -0.27 -10.91 -1.34
C TYR A 52 -0.02 -9.74 -0.37
N ASP A 53 -0.09 -8.52 -0.85
CA ASP A 53 0.25 -7.30 -0.11
C ASP A 53 -0.96 -6.43 0.25
N HIS A 54 -2.14 -6.69 -0.32
CA HIS A 54 -3.33 -5.86 -0.11
C HIS A 54 -4.62 -6.65 0.07
N PRO A 55 -5.59 -6.10 0.84
CA PRO A 55 -6.96 -6.58 0.84
C PRO A 55 -7.68 -6.34 -0.51
N PRO A 56 -8.87 -6.92 -0.75
CA PRO A 56 -9.48 -7.04 -2.08
C PRO A 56 -10.06 -5.76 -2.69
N MET A 57 -10.24 -4.67 -1.94
CA MET A 57 -11.03 -3.52 -2.40
C MET A 57 -10.46 -2.85 -3.65
N VAL A 58 -9.13 -2.75 -3.78
CA VAL A 58 -8.51 -2.14 -4.95
C VAL A 58 -8.76 -2.95 -6.22
N GLY A 59 -8.71 -4.29 -6.15
CA GLY A 59 -9.08 -5.16 -7.27
C GLY A 59 -10.56 -5.03 -7.65
N LEU A 60 -11.46 -4.91 -6.67
CA LEU A 60 -12.87 -4.65 -6.95
C LEU A 60 -13.07 -3.30 -7.65
N MET A 61 -12.36 -2.25 -7.25
CA MET A 61 -12.46 -0.92 -7.87
C MET A 61 -11.99 -0.94 -9.33
N THR A 62 -10.87 -1.59 -9.62
CA THR A 62 -10.35 -1.72 -11.00
C THR A 62 -11.26 -2.60 -11.85
N PHE A 63 -11.76 -3.71 -11.32
CA PHE A 63 -12.77 -4.54 -12.01
C PHE A 63 -14.00 -3.73 -12.40
N LEU A 64 -14.61 -3.01 -11.45
CA LEU A 64 -15.80 -2.19 -11.75
C LEU A 64 -15.50 -1.07 -12.76
N SER A 65 -14.30 -0.48 -12.72
CA SER A 65 -13.89 0.53 -13.70
C SER A 65 -13.75 -0.07 -15.11
N SER A 66 -13.18 -1.28 -15.22
CA SER A 66 -12.97 -1.96 -16.49
C SER A 66 -14.26 -2.41 -17.18
N LEU A 67 -15.34 -2.61 -16.40
CA LEU A 67 -16.68 -2.89 -16.98
C LEU A 67 -17.26 -1.70 -17.75
N LEU A 68 -16.83 -0.48 -17.45
CA LEU A 68 -17.39 0.75 -18.02
C LEU A 68 -16.46 1.40 -19.06
N PHE A 69 -15.15 1.27 -18.86
CA PHE A 69 -14.14 1.95 -19.67
C PHE A 69 -12.94 1.04 -19.95
N SER A 70 -12.20 1.35 -21.00
CA SER A 70 -10.91 0.75 -21.33
C SER A 70 -9.77 1.75 -21.04
N GLY A 71 -8.52 1.28 -21.16
CA GLY A 71 -7.33 2.08 -20.95
C GLY A 71 -7.21 2.61 -19.51
N THR A 72 -6.65 3.80 -19.34
CA THR A 72 -6.41 4.38 -18.01
C THR A 72 -7.70 4.62 -17.21
N LEU A 73 -8.80 4.99 -17.85
CA LEU A 73 -10.10 5.11 -17.19
C LEU A 73 -10.66 3.76 -16.73
N GLY A 74 -10.39 2.67 -17.45
CA GLY A 74 -10.72 1.32 -17.03
C GLY A 74 -10.08 0.90 -15.71
N VAL A 75 -9.00 1.59 -15.30
CA VAL A 75 -8.38 1.42 -13.98
C VAL A 75 -8.85 2.47 -12.98
N ARG A 76 -9.03 3.74 -13.40
CA ARG A 76 -9.12 4.93 -12.54
C ARG A 76 -10.54 5.42 -12.24
N PHE A 77 -11.55 5.05 -13.03
CA PHE A 77 -12.87 5.70 -12.95
C PHE A 77 -13.49 5.62 -11.56
N PHE A 78 -13.51 4.44 -10.93
CA PHE A 78 -14.08 4.32 -9.58
C PHE A 78 -13.22 4.99 -8.51
N THR A 79 -11.92 5.15 -8.72
CA THR A 79 -11.06 5.99 -7.86
C THR A 79 -11.50 7.44 -7.90
N ILE A 80 -11.77 7.99 -9.09
CA ILE A 80 -12.26 9.36 -9.27
C ILE A 80 -13.62 9.57 -8.59
N ILE A 81 -14.54 8.62 -8.74
CA ILE A 81 -15.84 8.65 -8.02
C ILE A 81 -15.63 8.60 -6.51
N THR A 82 -14.76 7.70 -6.03
CA THR A 82 -14.43 7.55 -4.62
C THR A 82 -13.85 8.83 -4.02
N SER A 83 -13.00 9.53 -4.75
CA SER A 83 -12.46 10.84 -4.40
C SER A 83 -13.56 11.90 -4.21
N CYS A 84 -14.47 12.01 -5.16
CA CYS A 84 -15.61 12.94 -5.07
C CYS A 84 -16.52 12.64 -3.86
N LEU A 85 -16.80 11.36 -3.62
CA LEU A 85 -17.53 10.91 -2.45
C LEU A 85 -16.78 11.22 -1.15
N SER A 86 -15.47 11.05 -1.14
CA SER A 86 -14.61 11.37 0.01
C SER A 86 -14.71 12.84 0.39
N LEU A 87 -14.63 13.76 -0.59
CA LEU A 87 -14.82 15.19 -0.35
C LEU A 87 -16.23 15.48 0.20
N TRP A 88 -17.26 14.89 -0.39
CA TRP A 88 -18.63 15.07 0.09
C TRP A 88 -18.82 14.58 1.53
N VAL A 89 -18.27 13.40 1.87
CA VAL A 89 -18.35 12.85 3.23
C VAL A 89 -17.52 13.66 4.21
N MET A 90 -16.27 14.05 3.84
CA MET A 90 -15.44 14.93 4.67
C MET A 90 -16.14 16.25 4.96
N TRP A 91 -16.79 16.85 3.96
CA TRP A 91 -17.63 18.03 4.19
C TRP A 91 -18.70 17.77 5.25
N LYS A 92 -19.38 16.61 5.21
CA LYS A 92 -20.37 16.24 6.24
C LYS A 92 -19.75 16.08 7.62
N VAL A 93 -18.56 15.50 7.71
CA VAL A 93 -17.80 15.36 8.97
C VAL A 93 -17.38 16.73 9.55
N THR A 94 -17.11 17.73 8.70
CA THR A 94 -16.78 19.08 9.18
C THR A 94 -17.96 19.75 9.89
N GLN A 95 -19.20 19.37 9.57
CA GLN A 95 -20.39 19.99 10.16
C GLN A 95 -20.51 19.57 11.62
N VAL A 96 -20.71 20.56 12.48
CA VAL A 96 -21.09 20.31 13.86
C VAL A 96 -22.58 19.95 13.88
N PRO A 97 -22.99 18.88 14.57
CA PRO A 97 -24.39 18.50 14.65
C PRO A 97 -25.27 19.62 15.19
N GLU A 98 -26.47 19.75 14.65
CA GLU A 98 -27.44 20.73 15.15
C GLU A 98 -27.89 20.35 16.56
N LEU A 99 -27.79 21.30 17.50
CA LEU A 99 -28.25 21.13 18.87
C LEU A 99 -29.77 21.02 18.90
N VAL A 100 -30.30 19.94 19.45
CA VAL A 100 -31.70 19.85 19.85
C VAL A 100 -31.94 20.84 21.01
N GLU A 101 -33.05 21.55 20.98
CA GLU A 101 -33.41 22.65 21.86
C GLU A 101 -33.24 22.35 23.36
N GLY A 102 -32.57 23.25 24.07
CA GLY A 102 -32.35 23.23 25.52
C GLY A 102 -32.55 24.63 26.13
N PRO A 103 -32.59 24.83 27.47
CA PRO A 103 -33.01 26.07 28.15
C PRO A 103 -32.22 27.31 27.75
N SER A 104 -32.87 28.47 27.81
CA SER A 104 -32.59 29.78 27.19
C SER A 104 -31.18 30.40 27.32
N ILE A 105 -30.44 30.21 28.41
CA ILE A 105 -29.07 30.77 28.58
C ILE A 105 -28.02 29.99 27.75
N ILE A 106 -28.31 28.73 27.48
CA ILE A 106 -27.48 27.89 26.60
C ILE A 106 -27.76 28.28 25.14
N GLN A 107 -28.93 28.83 24.85
CA GLN A 107 -29.39 29.26 23.54
C GLN A 107 -28.57 30.45 23.00
N GLU A 108 -28.22 31.42 23.82
CA GLU A 108 -27.47 32.61 23.41
C GLU A 108 -26.02 32.28 23.01
N ILE A 109 -25.35 31.41 23.77
CA ILE A 109 -23.99 30.93 23.45
C ILE A 109 -24.05 29.92 22.29
N ALA A 110 -25.10 29.10 22.24
CA ALA A 110 -25.34 28.18 21.11
C ALA A 110 -25.70 28.94 19.83
N ASP A 111 -26.45 30.04 19.92
CA ASP A 111 -26.81 30.88 18.78
C ASP A 111 -25.62 31.70 18.26
N GLN A 112 -24.69 32.07 19.12
CA GLN A 112 -23.42 32.68 18.70
C GLN A 112 -22.51 31.67 17.96
N VAL A 113 -22.37 30.48 18.50
CA VAL A 113 -21.69 29.34 17.82
C VAL A 113 -22.46 28.89 16.58
N ARG A 114 -23.81 28.96 16.61
CA ARG A 114 -24.71 28.63 15.49
C ARG A 114 -24.68 29.71 14.40
N ASN A 115 -24.57 30.97 14.73
CA ASN A 115 -24.41 32.06 13.77
C ASN A 115 -23.02 32.04 13.11
N ASP A 116 -21.97 31.65 13.82
CA ASP A 116 -20.64 31.41 13.25
C ASP A 116 -20.61 30.10 12.44
N ALA A 117 -21.30 29.05 12.88
CA ALA A 117 -21.49 27.79 12.12
C ALA A 117 -22.45 27.96 10.92
N LYS A 118 -23.32 28.98 10.89
CA LYS A 118 -24.13 29.33 9.71
C LYS A 118 -23.31 29.89 8.56
N LYS A 119 -22.06 30.32 8.78
CA LYS A 119 -21.12 30.69 7.72
C LYS A 119 -20.45 29.46 7.09
N LYS A 120 -21.28 28.52 6.58
CA LYS A 120 -20.78 27.38 5.77
C LYS A 120 -20.02 27.94 4.57
N SER A 121 -18.73 27.67 4.47
CA SER A 121 -17.86 28.13 3.39
C SER A 121 -17.28 26.92 2.61
N PRO A 122 -17.97 26.41 1.59
CA PRO A 122 -17.43 25.35 0.73
C PRO A 122 -16.08 25.72 0.13
N LEU A 123 -15.89 26.98 -0.30
CA LEU A 123 -14.62 27.42 -0.87
C LEU A 123 -13.46 27.25 0.13
N LEU A 124 -13.64 27.65 1.37
CA LEU A 124 -12.63 27.44 2.43
C LEU A 124 -12.31 25.96 2.61
N PHE A 125 -13.35 25.10 2.60
CA PHE A 125 -13.19 23.66 2.69
C PHE A 125 -12.36 23.11 1.52
N PHE A 126 -12.69 23.46 0.27
CA PHE A 126 -11.95 23.00 -0.91
C PHE A 126 -10.50 23.50 -0.89
N VAL A 127 -10.26 24.76 -0.52
CA VAL A 127 -8.89 25.29 -0.41
C VAL A 127 -8.05 24.46 0.55
N ILE A 128 -8.60 24.07 1.69
CA ILE A 128 -7.88 23.26 2.67
C ILE A 128 -7.70 21.82 2.16
N ALA A 129 -8.78 21.16 1.72
CA ALA A 129 -8.73 19.75 1.34
C ALA A 129 -7.87 19.54 0.09
N CYS A 130 -8.08 20.34 -0.96
CA CYS A 130 -7.38 20.19 -2.22
C CYS A 130 -5.96 20.78 -2.21
N SER A 131 -5.52 21.48 -1.15
CA SER A 131 -4.12 21.89 -1.00
C SER A 131 -3.18 20.75 -0.62
N ILE A 132 -3.70 19.63 -0.13
CA ILE A 132 -2.91 18.49 0.31
C ILE A 132 -2.41 17.74 -0.93
N VAL A 133 -1.08 17.70 -1.11
CA VAL A 133 -0.43 17.16 -2.32
C VAL A 133 -0.78 15.69 -2.54
N MET A 134 -0.65 14.88 -1.49
CA MET A 134 -0.92 13.44 -1.59
C MET A 134 -2.40 13.15 -1.89
N PHE A 135 -3.33 13.95 -1.38
CA PHE A 135 -4.75 13.83 -1.72
C PHE A 135 -4.97 14.07 -3.22
N ASN A 136 -4.27 15.04 -3.83
CA ASN A 136 -4.32 15.28 -5.26
C ASN A 136 -3.82 14.12 -6.12
N ILE A 137 -2.86 13.34 -5.63
CA ILE A 137 -2.31 12.19 -6.37
C ILE A 137 -3.27 11.00 -6.26
N TYR A 138 -3.66 10.61 -5.05
CA TYR A 138 -4.50 9.44 -4.82
C TYR A 138 -5.99 9.65 -5.12
N ASP A 139 -6.36 10.82 -5.59
CA ASP A 139 -7.72 11.12 -6.06
C ASP A 139 -7.98 10.69 -7.51
N PHE A 140 -6.93 10.39 -8.29
CA PHE A 140 -7.06 9.85 -9.64
C PHE A 140 -6.17 8.63 -9.89
N VAL A 141 -5.04 8.48 -9.20
CA VAL A 141 -4.19 7.29 -9.25
C VAL A 141 -4.82 6.20 -8.38
N THR A 142 -5.08 5.04 -8.98
CA THR A 142 -5.77 3.95 -8.30
C THR A 142 -4.84 3.23 -7.34
N THR A 143 -5.17 3.34 -6.06
CA THR A 143 -4.47 2.67 -4.97
C THR A 143 -5.47 2.25 -3.88
N PRO A 144 -5.09 1.33 -2.98
CA PRO A 144 -5.91 0.99 -1.81
C PRO A 144 -6.25 2.19 -0.90
N ASP A 145 -5.47 3.26 -0.98
CA ASP A 145 -5.63 4.47 -0.16
C ASP A 145 -6.89 5.26 -0.52
N ALA A 146 -7.29 5.28 -1.79
CA ALA A 146 -8.50 5.99 -2.22
C ALA A 146 -9.76 5.47 -1.50
N SER A 147 -9.96 4.16 -1.48
CA SER A 147 -11.08 3.54 -0.76
C SER A 147 -10.94 3.65 0.76
N LEU A 148 -9.72 3.56 1.28
CA LEU A 148 -9.45 3.74 2.70
C LEU A 148 -9.88 5.13 3.19
N ILE A 149 -9.59 6.20 2.44
CA ILE A 149 -10.01 7.57 2.78
C ILE A 149 -11.55 7.66 2.82
N LEU A 150 -12.24 7.14 1.80
CA LEU A 150 -13.71 7.17 1.75
C LEU A 150 -14.33 6.46 2.94
N PHE A 151 -13.94 5.19 3.16
CA PHE A 151 -14.57 4.40 4.22
C PHE A 151 -14.15 4.88 5.62
N SER A 152 -12.95 5.45 5.78
CA SER A 152 -12.55 6.12 7.02
C SER A 152 -13.39 7.38 7.29
N ALA A 153 -13.65 8.18 6.25
CA ALA A 153 -14.52 9.36 6.39
C ALA A 153 -15.97 8.96 6.74
N LEU A 154 -16.50 7.90 6.10
CA LEU A 154 -17.84 7.35 6.40
C LEU A 154 -17.89 6.78 7.83
N PHE A 155 -16.88 6.03 8.24
CA PHE A 155 -16.76 5.55 9.63
C PHE A 155 -16.78 6.72 10.63
N LEU A 156 -15.96 7.74 10.40
CA LEU A 156 -15.89 8.91 11.28
C LEU A 156 -17.21 9.70 11.30
N LEU A 157 -17.90 9.81 10.17
CA LEU A 157 -19.23 10.44 10.11
C LEU A 157 -20.25 9.66 10.94
N VAL A 158 -20.25 8.33 10.85
CA VAL A 158 -21.17 7.47 11.62
C VAL A 158 -20.75 7.43 13.08
N TYR A 159 -19.45 7.41 13.40
CA TYR A 159 -18.96 7.50 14.77
C TYR A 159 -19.38 8.81 15.44
N GLN A 160 -19.28 9.94 14.73
CA GLN A 160 -19.79 11.22 15.22
C GLN A 160 -21.27 11.13 15.59
N ARG A 161 -22.12 10.57 14.71
CA ARG A 161 -23.54 10.36 14.96
C ARG A 161 -23.81 9.37 16.10
N TYR A 162 -22.98 8.34 16.22
CA TYR A 162 -23.09 7.35 17.29
C TYR A 162 -22.79 7.97 18.67
N LEU A 163 -21.85 8.89 18.75
CA LEU A 163 -21.56 9.62 19.98
C LEU A 163 -22.74 10.51 20.42
N GLU A 164 -23.57 10.98 19.50
CA GLU A 164 -24.77 11.77 19.77
C GLU A 164 -25.96 10.87 20.11
N ASN A 165 -26.19 9.86 19.30
CA ASN A 165 -27.28 8.90 19.43
C ASN A 165 -26.76 7.48 19.19
N LYS A 166 -26.69 6.71 20.28
CA LYS A 166 -26.29 5.31 20.27
C LYS A 166 -27.38 4.39 19.74
N SER A 167 -27.87 4.68 18.52
CA SER A 167 -28.87 3.83 17.85
C SER A 167 -28.25 2.56 17.32
N TRP A 168 -29.03 1.48 17.17
CA TRP A 168 -28.63 0.25 16.50
C TRP A 168 -28.20 0.48 15.05
N LYS A 169 -28.90 1.39 14.33
CA LYS A 169 -28.54 1.79 12.97
C LYS A 169 -27.09 2.30 12.90
N ASN A 170 -26.74 3.21 13.79
CA ASN A 170 -25.38 3.76 13.81
C ASN A 170 -24.33 2.70 14.21
N ALA A 171 -24.66 1.78 15.12
CA ALA A 171 -23.78 0.68 15.48
C ALA A 171 -23.54 -0.27 14.31
N LEU A 172 -24.57 -0.70 13.60
CA LEU A 172 -24.45 -1.58 12.44
C LEU A 172 -23.70 -0.90 11.28
N LEU A 173 -23.96 0.39 11.01
CA LEU A 173 -23.20 1.15 10.01
C LEU A 173 -21.71 1.30 10.41
N MET A 174 -21.41 1.46 11.70
CA MET A 174 -20.02 1.43 12.17
C MET A 174 -19.36 0.09 11.84
N GLY A 175 -19.99 -1.04 12.15
CA GLY A 175 -19.48 -2.37 11.83
C GLY A 175 -19.25 -2.57 10.33
N LEU A 176 -20.19 -2.14 9.49
CA LEU A 176 -20.05 -2.17 8.04
C LEU A 176 -18.81 -1.38 7.58
N PHE A 177 -18.66 -0.12 8.03
CA PHE A 177 -17.54 0.71 7.58
C PHE A 177 -16.22 0.26 8.19
N MET A 178 -16.18 -0.35 9.38
CA MET A 178 -14.99 -1.03 9.89
C MET A 178 -14.52 -2.12 8.93
N ALA A 179 -15.43 -2.98 8.46
CA ALA A 179 -15.09 -4.03 7.51
C ALA A 179 -14.58 -3.45 6.17
N LEU A 180 -15.29 -2.46 5.60
CA LEU A 180 -14.92 -1.85 4.32
C LEU A 180 -13.57 -1.11 4.39
N MET A 181 -13.24 -0.48 5.52
CA MET A 181 -11.90 0.09 5.75
C MET A 181 -10.82 -0.99 5.75
N ILE A 182 -11.04 -2.09 6.45
CA ILE A 182 -10.08 -3.20 6.52
C ILE A 182 -9.94 -3.88 5.15
N TYR A 183 -11.03 -4.05 4.42
CA TYR A 183 -11.01 -4.49 3.02
C TYR A 183 -10.24 -3.55 2.09
N SER A 184 -10.10 -2.27 2.45
CA SER A 184 -9.31 -1.30 1.69
C SER A 184 -7.82 -1.41 2.01
N LYS A 185 -7.45 -1.34 3.30
CA LYS A 185 -6.03 -1.39 3.73
C LYS A 185 -5.92 -1.72 5.22
N TYR A 186 -4.91 -2.50 5.60
CA TYR A 186 -4.69 -2.90 7.00
C TYR A 186 -4.39 -1.73 7.95
N HIS A 187 -4.00 -0.55 7.44
CA HIS A 187 -3.87 0.69 8.23
C HIS A 187 -5.16 1.08 8.97
N ALA A 188 -6.30 0.56 8.53
CA ALA A 188 -7.59 0.69 9.22
C ALA A 188 -7.54 0.19 10.68
N PHE A 189 -6.77 -0.86 10.98
CA PHE A 189 -6.61 -1.35 12.35
C PHE A 189 -5.98 -0.30 13.26
N LEU A 190 -4.99 0.44 12.77
CA LEU A 190 -4.38 1.53 13.53
C LEU A 190 -5.40 2.64 13.81
N LEU A 191 -6.20 3.05 12.81
CA LEU A 191 -7.24 4.05 12.98
C LEU A 191 -8.24 3.63 14.07
N LEU A 192 -8.76 2.39 13.97
CA LEU A 192 -9.73 1.85 14.93
C LEU A 192 -9.13 1.76 16.33
N GLY A 193 -7.89 1.29 16.47
CA GLY A 193 -7.17 1.27 17.74
C GLY A 193 -7.03 2.66 18.37
N LEU A 194 -6.68 3.67 17.58
CA LEU A 194 -6.55 5.06 18.05
C LEU A 194 -7.90 5.67 18.46
N ILE A 195 -9.00 5.35 17.76
CA ILE A 195 -10.35 5.74 18.18
C ILE A 195 -10.71 5.11 19.53
N VAL A 196 -10.45 3.83 19.71
CA VAL A 196 -10.69 3.15 21.01
C VAL A 196 -9.83 3.75 22.11
N LEU A 197 -8.55 3.98 21.87
CA LEU A 197 -7.64 4.63 22.83
C LEU A 197 -8.09 6.05 23.19
N SER A 198 -8.66 6.80 22.25
CA SER A 198 -9.23 8.12 22.51
C SER A 198 -10.49 8.09 23.38
N ASN A 199 -11.20 6.96 23.39
CA ASN A 199 -12.48 6.79 24.08
C ASN A 199 -12.67 5.37 24.63
N LEU A 200 -11.96 5.03 25.69
CA LEU A 200 -12.02 3.69 26.32
C LEU A 200 -13.43 3.28 26.82
N LYS A 201 -14.38 4.26 26.89
CA LYS A 201 -15.78 3.94 27.23
C LYS A 201 -16.48 3.09 26.17
N LEU A 202 -15.97 3.06 24.93
CA LEU A 202 -16.46 2.16 23.88
C LEU A 202 -16.36 0.69 24.31
N LEU A 203 -15.30 0.31 25.04
CA LEU A 203 -15.11 -1.06 25.51
C LEU A 203 -16.19 -1.54 26.50
N LYS A 204 -16.93 -0.59 27.12
CA LYS A 204 -18.06 -0.88 28.02
C LYS A 204 -19.41 -0.82 27.28
N ASP A 205 -19.42 -0.62 25.99
CA ASP A 205 -20.63 -0.42 25.18
C ASP A 205 -20.95 -1.69 24.38
N GLY A 206 -22.03 -2.39 24.75
CA GLY A 206 -22.43 -3.63 24.08
C GLY A 206 -22.74 -3.45 22.58
N LYS A 207 -23.28 -2.28 22.17
CA LYS A 207 -23.55 -1.99 20.75
C LYS A 207 -22.28 -1.83 19.94
N PHE A 208 -21.19 -1.32 20.56
CA PHE A 208 -19.87 -1.26 19.93
C PHE A 208 -19.33 -2.69 19.65
N TRP A 209 -19.50 -3.61 20.61
CA TRP A 209 -19.09 -5.01 20.40
C TRP A 209 -19.89 -5.72 19.30
N VAL A 210 -21.20 -5.42 19.19
CA VAL A 210 -21.99 -5.93 18.06
C VAL A 210 -21.49 -5.36 16.73
N ALA A 211 -21.08 -4.09 16.68
CA ALA A 211 -20.44 -3.51 15.49
C ALA A 211 -19.12 -4.24 15.14
N CYS A 212 -18.28 -4.54 16.14
CA CYS A 212 -17.05 -5.31 15.95
C CYS A 212 -17.34 -6.73 15.44
N LEU A 213 -18.34 -7.40 16.02
CA LEU A 213 -18.75 -8.75 15.59
C LEU A 213 -19.27 -8.72 14.13
N LEU A 214 -20.10 -7.74 13.77
CA LEU A 214 -20.56 -7.57 12.38
C LEU A 214 -19.38 -7.38 11.43
N ALA A 215 -18.40 -6.53 11.81
CA ALA A 215 -17.21 -6.33 10.99
C ALA A 215 -16.43 -7.64 10.81
N LEU A 216 -16.26 -8.43 11.87
CA LEU A 216 -15.58 -9.73 11.82
C LEU A 216 -16.31 -10.72 10.90
N VAL A 217 -17.64 -10.80 11.01
CA VAL A 217 -18.47 -11.65 10.13
C VAL A 217 -18.33 -11.24 8.67
N LEU A 218 -18.36 -9.93 8.38
CA LEU A 218 -18.16 -9.43 7.02
C LEU A 218 -16.76 -9.69 6.48
N LEU A 219 -15.74 -9.77 7.34
CA LEU A 219 -14.35 -10.05 6.97
C LEU A 219 -14.06 -11.56 6.81
N THR A 220 -15.01 -12.45 7.14
CA THR A 220 -14.80 -13.92 7.07
C THR A 220 -14.25 -14.38 5.70
N PRO A 221 -14.74 -13.93 4.53
CA PRO A 221 -14.18 -14.36 3.25
C PRO A 221 -12.70 -14.04 3.10
N HIS A 222 -12.27 -12.85 3.53
CA HIS A 222 -10.86 -12.45 3.52
C HIS A 222 -10.01 -13.28 4.50
N ILE A 223 -10.52 -13.54 5.70
CA ILE A 223 -9.83 -14.38 6.69
C ILE A 223 -9.64 -15.78 6.16
N LEU A 224 -10.66 -16.38 5.55
CA LEU A 224 -10.57 -17.70 4.93
C LEU A 224 -9.55 -17.71 3.77
N TRP A 225 -9.52 -16.66 2.96
CA TRP A 225 -8.52 -16.52 1.91
C TRP A 225 -7.10 -16.47 2.50
N GLN A 226 -6.87 -15.72 3.58
CA GLN A 226 -5.57 -15.66 4.26
C GLN A 226 -5.15 -17.04 4.78
N VAL A 227 -6.08 -17.78 5.40
CA VAL A 227 -5.81 -19.14 5.91
C VAL A 227 -5.44 -20.09 4.77
N ASN A 228 -6.20 -20.07 3.67
CA ASN A 228 -6.00 -20.97 2.54
C ASN A 228 -4.71 -20.69 1.76
N ASN A 229 -4.14 -19.48 1.88
CA ASN A 229 -2.89 -19.08 1.25
C ASN A 229 -1.73 -18.92 2.27
N ASP A 230 -1.84 -19.52 3.45
CA ASP A 230 -0.80 -19.50 4.48
C ASP A 230 -0.41 -18.08 4.95
N PHE A 231 -1.43 -17.22 5.14
CA PHE A 231 -1.30 -15.88 5.69
C PHE A 231 -0.28 -14.96 4.97
N PRO A 232 -0.30 -14.85 3.63
CA PRO A 232 0.76 -14.16 2.89
C PRO A 232 0.89 -12.68 3.27
N SER A 233 -0.24 -11.98 3.42
CA SER A 233 -0.22 -10.56 3.78
C SER A 233 0.28 -10.31 5.21
N PHE A 234 -0.03 -11.21 6.15
CA PHE A 234 0.49 -11.10 7.52
C PHE A 234 1.99 -11.34 7.57
N LYS A 235 2.48 -12.37 6.90
CA LYS A 235 3.93 -12.63 6.76
C LYS A 235 4.65 -11.43 6.16
N TYR A 236 4.12 -10.87 5.08
CA TYR A 236 4.67 -9.68 4.43
C TYR A 236 4.76 -8.48 5.39
N HIS A 237 3.68 -8.13 6.08
CA HIS A 237 3.66 -6.93 6.93
C HIS A 237 4.39 -7.09 8.26
N LEU A 238 4.46 -8.30 8.83
CA LEU A 238 5.07 -8.54 10.13
C LEU A 238 6.55 -8.94 10.05
N ALA A 239 6.93 -9.71 9.03
CA ALA A 239 8.29 -10.25 8.89
C ALA A 239 9.03 -9.70 7.66
N GLY A 240 8.37 -9.55 6.51
CA GLY A 240 9.00 -9.24 5.23
C GLY A 240 9.52 -7.80 5.07
N ARG A 241 9.24 -6.91 6.02
CA ARG A 241 9.65 -5.49 5.98
C ARG A 241 10.66 -5.10 7.06
N ASN A 242 11.35 -6.06 7.65
CA ASN A 242 12.39 -5.78 8.63
C ASN A 242 13.73 -5.56 7.90
N GLU A 243 14.10 -4.31 7.72
CA GLU A 243 15.39 -3.92 7.18
C GLU A 243 16.37 -3.52 8.29
N ALA A 244 17.66 -3.54 7.98
CA ALA A 244 18.64 -2.98 8.90
C ALA A 244 18.38 -1.49 9.15
N PHE A 245 18.52 -1.05 10.40
CA PHE A 245 18.34 0.36 10.76
C PHE A 245 19.26 1.27 9.94
N ARG A 246 18.67 2.31 9.33
CA ARG A 246 19.39 3.39 8.65
C ARG A 246 18.91 4.74 9.16
N TRP A 247 19.84 5.60 9.53
CA TRP A 247 19.53 6.97 9.96
C TRP A 247 18.79 7.76 8.89
N SER A 248 19.01 7.48 7.60
CA SER A 248 18.31 8.13 6.50
C SER A 248 16.78 7.94 6.61
N TYR A 249 16.30 6.72 6.86
CA TYR A 249 14.87 6.44 6.99
C TYR A 249 14.18 7.26 8.08
N PHE A 250 14.87 7.38 9.22
CA PHE A 250 14.37 8.14 10.36
C PHE A 250 14.36 9.66 10.10
N LEU A 251 15.42 10.19 9.49
CA LEU A 251 15.56 11.62 9.21
C LEU A 251 14.70 12.09 8.04
N GLU A 252 14.51 11.28 7.02
CA GLU A 252 13.70 11.58 5.84
C GLU A 252 12.21 11.56 6.13
N TYR A 253 11.77 10.86 7.17
CA TYR A 253 10.36 10.72 7.49
C TYR A 253 9.65 12.08 7.64
N LEU A 254 10.17 12.97 8.48
CA LEU A 254 9.52 14.27 8.74
C LEU A 254 9.49 15.19 7.49
N PRO A 255 10.58 15.41 6.75
CA PRO A 255 10.53 16.12 5.47
C PRO A 255 9.52 15.53 4.48
N ASN A 256 9.46 14.21 4.34
CA ASN A 256 8.49 13.54 3.49
C ASN A 256 7.05 13.86 3.91
N GLN A 257 6.74 13.81 5.21
CA GLN A 257 5.41 14.19 5.70
C GLN A 257 5.05 15.65 5.41
N LEU A 258 6.01 16.58 5.54
CA LEU A 258 5.80 17.99 5.19
C LEU A 258 5.47 18.15 3.71
N LEU A 259 6.17 17.44 2.83
CA LEU A 259 5.94 17.52 1.37
C LEU A 259 4.57 16.99 0.98
N ILE A 260 4.21 15.78 1.42
CA ILE A 260 2.96 15.12 1.00
C ILE A 260 1.69 15.80 1.54
N PHE A 261 1.76 16.42 2.74
CA PHE A 261 0.63 17.14 3.32
C PHE A 261 0.62 18.64 3.00
N ASN A 262 1.57 19.11 2.22
CA ASN A 262 1.83 20.53 1.99
C ASN A 262 2.33 21.25 3.27
N PRO A 263 3.53 21.84 3.28
CA PRO A 263 4.13 22.46 4.47
C PRO A 263 3.23 23.48 5.15
N PHE A 264 2.48 24.26 4.35
CA PHE A 264 1.57 25.28 4.88
C PHE A 264 0.32 24.67 5.54
N THR A 265 -0.24 23.61 4.96
CA THR A 265 -1.37 22.89 5.57
C THR A 265 -0.94 22.15 6.82
N PHE A 266 0.26 21.56 6.80
CA PHE A 266 0.87 20.95 7.98
C PHE A 266 1.10 21.99 9.09
N GLY A 267 1.63 23.17 8.76
CA GLY A 267 1.78 24.30 9.70
C GLY A 267 0.45 24.76 10.29
N ALA A 268 -0.61 24.79 9.48
CA ALA A 268 -1.95 25.14 9.96
C ALA A 268 -2.47 24.14 11.00
N VAL A 269 -2.29 22.84 10.79
CA VAL A 269 -2.74 21.83 11.75
C VAL A 269 -1.93 21.86 13.04
N VAL A 270 -0.62 22.09 12.96
CA VAL A 270 0.23 22.29 14.16
C VAL A 270 -0.25 23.51 14.95
N TYR A 271 -0.55 24.63 14.26
CA TYR A 271 -1.14 25.81 14.90
C TYR A 271 -2.45 25.48 15.64
N VAL A 272 -3.35 24.72 15.00
CA VAL A 272 -4.62 24.30 15.64
C VAL A 272 -4.36 23.44 16.87
N LEU A 273 -3.47 22.44 16.79
CA LEU A 273 -3.14 21.57 17.92
C LEU A 273 -2.57 22.32 19.12
N ILE A 274 -1.72 23.33 18.89
CA ILE A 274 -1.11 24.14 19.95
C ILE A 274 -2.15 25.08 20.59
N LYS A 275 -2.96 25.74 19.78
CA LYS A 275 -3.96 26.71 20.28
C LYS A 275 -5.07 26.04 21.07
N ASP A 276 -5.51 24.86 20.66
CA ASP A 276 -6.59 24.15 21.35
C ASP A 276 -6.19 23.59 22.72
N ARG A 277 -4.89 23.52 23.05
CA ARG A 277 -4.44 23.18 24.41
C ARG A 277 -4.90 24.20 25.46
N LYS A 278 -5.09 25.48 25.07
CA LYS A 278 -5.49 26.57 25.95
C LYS A 278 -7.01 26.75 26.06
N CYS A 279 -7.82 26.10 25.20
CA CYS A 279 -9.27 26.31 25.13
C CYS A 279 -10.13 25.20 25.76
N VAL A 280 -9.56 24.26 26.55
CA VAL A 280 -10.31 23.15 27.16
C VAL A 280 -10.91 23.58 28.53
N ARG A 281 -11.62 24.71 28.58
CA ARG A 281 -12.63 24.98 29.61
C ARG A 281 -14.01 25.10 28.93
N ILE A 282 -14.55 23.95 28.50
CA ILE A 282 -15.92 23.86 27.99
C ILE A 282 -16.82 23.38 29.12
N PRO A 283 -17.95 24.10 29.43
CA PRO A 283 -18.89 23.69 30.48
C PRO A 283 -19.55 22.34 30.20
N PRO A 284 -19.97 21.60 31.24
CA PRO A 284 -20.44 20.23 31.12
C PRO A 284 -21.92 20.14 30.75
N ALA A 285 -22.26 20.21 29.48
CA ALA A 285 -23.56 19.77 28.99
C ALA A 285 -23.38 18.51 28.07
N SER A 286 -24.31 17.59 28.12
CA SER A 286 -24.20 16.24 27.51
C SER A 286 -23.84 16.23 26.02
N LEU A 287 -24.29 17.21 25.26
CA LEU A 287 -24.03 17.34 23.82
C LEU A 287 -22.60 17.86 23.52
N LYS A 288 -22.08 18.76 24.37
CA LYS A 288 -20.67 19.23 24.30
C LYS A 288 -19.68 18.11 24.57
N ARG A 289 -20.10 17.08 25.32
CA ARG A 289 -19.28 15.89 25.61
C ARG A 289 -19.03 15.05 24.35
N GLY A 290 -20.04 14.84 23.49
CA GLY A 290 -19.92 14.09 22.24
C GLY A 290 -18.94 14.74 21.25
N ILE A 291 -19.06 16.05 21.02
CA ILE A 291 -18.18 16.84 20.15
C ILE A 291 -16.73 16.78 20.65
N GLY A 292 -16.51 17.00 21.95
CA GLY A 292 -15.16 16.95 22.53
C GLY A 292 -14.52 15.57 22.47
N VAL A 293 -15.30 14.48 22.58
CA VAL A 293 -14.82 13.10 22.39
C VAL A 293 -14.45 12.85 20.94
N PHE A 294 -15.26 13.31 20.00
CA PHE A 294 -14.99 13.18 18.57
C PHE A 294 -13.71 13.91 18.16
N GLU A 295 -13.56 15.17 18.54
CA GLU A 295 -12.35 15.96 18.23
C GLU A 295 -11.09 15.38 18.88
N ARG A 296 -11.21 14.82 20.09
CA ARG A 296 -10.12 14.06 20.70
C ARG A 296 -9.76 12.85 19.84
N GLY A 297 -10.75 12.11 19.31
CA GLY A 297 -10.53 11.01 18.38
C GLY A 297 -9.75 11.43 17.14
N LEU A 298 -10.13 12.56 16.51
CA LEU A 298 -9.40 13.11 15.37
C LEU A 298 -7.95 13.46 15.71
N LYS A 299 -7.69 14.05 16.89
CA LYS A 299 -6.32 14.36 17.35
C LYS A 299 -5.51 13.09 17.62
N PHE A 300 -6.13 12.05 18.19
CA PHE A 300 -5.49 10.75 18.40
C PHE A 300 -5.11 10.10 17.07
N ILE A 301 -5.99 10.11 16.07
CA ILE A 301 -5.66 9.61 14.73
C ILE A 301 -4.47 10.38 14.17
N LEU A 302 -4.53 11.71 14.15
CA LEU A 302 -3.50 12.54 13.55
C LEU A 302 -2.13 12.32 14.23
N ILE A 303 -2.05 12.48 15.55
CA ILE A 303 -0.80 12.35 16.30
C ILE A 303 -0.33 10.88 16.30
N GLY A 304 -1.26 9.94 16.47
CA GLY A 304 -0.96 8.52 16.56
C GLY A 304 -0.41 7.93 15.28
N PHE A 305 -0.94 8.30 14.10
CA PHE A 305 -0.39 7.86 12.82
C PHE A 305 1.02 8.41 12.61
N PHE A 306 1.23 9.73 12.78
CA PHE A 306 2.56 10.30 12.61
C PHE A 306 3.58 9.68 13.58
N PHE A 307 3.22 9.50 14.83
CA PHE A 307 4.10 8.93 15.83
C PHE A 307 4.37 7.45 15.58
N PHE A 308 3.35 6.66 15.24
CA PHE A 308 3.49 5.24 14.97
C PHE A 308 4.44 5.00 13.78
N PHE A 309 4.24 5.67 12.66
CA PHE A 309 5.09 5.47 11.49
C PHE A 309 6.48 6.07 11.66
N TRP A 310 6.63 7.12 12.45
CA TRP A 310 7.95 7.59 12.83
C TRP A 310 8.72 6.56 13.65
N LEU A 311 8.07 5.84 14.56
CA LEU A 311 8.68 4.70 15.25
C LEU A 311 8.97 3.54 14.30
N MET A 312 8.11 3.28 13.31
CA MET A 312 8.37 2.23 12.31
C MET A 312 9.61 2.54 11.45
N ALA A 313 9.98 3.78 11.26
CA ALA A 313 11.19 4.19 10.54
C ALA A 313 12.49 3.65 11.19
N PHE A 314 12.45 3.20 12.45
CA PHE A 314 13.55 2.45 13.07
C PHE A 314 13.68 1.00 12.57
N ARG A 315 12.62 0.45 11.95
CA ARG A 315 12.57 -0.95 11.49
C ARG A 315 12.70 -1.11 9.98
N GLY A 316 12.70 0.01 9.24
CA GLY A 316 12.79 0.01 7.79
C GLY A 316 12.23 1.26 7.15
N HIS A 317 12.26 1.30 5.82
CA HIS A 317 11.70 2.39 5.05
C HIS A 317 10.18 2.53 5.26
N VAL A 318 9.73 3.74 5.52
CA VAL A 318 8.31 4.08 5.66
C VAL A 318 7.85 4.86 4.44
N GLU A 319 6.92 4.28 3.69
CA GLU A 319 6.35 4.96 2.54
C GLU A 319 5.59 6.23 2.97
N PRO A 320 5.85 7.38 2.35
CA PRO A 320 5.25 8.64 2.76
C PRO A 320 3.73 8.61 2.86
N HIS A 321 3.06 7.90 1.95
CA HIS A 321 1.60 7.82 1.85
C HIS A 321 0.91 7.00 2.94
N TRP A 322 1.64 6.27 3.79
CA TRP A 322 1.01 5.45 4.84
C TRP A 322 0.22 6.25 5.87
N THR A 323 0.50 7.54 5.97
CA THR A 323 -0.22 8.46 6.85
C THR A 323 -1.40 9.17 6.19
N ILE A 324 -1.78 8.80 4.95
CA ILE A 324 -2.79 9.50 4.14
C ILE A 324 -4.15 9.67 4.84
N VAL A 325 -4.53 8.75 5.71
CA VAL A 325 -5.75 8.85 6.54
C VAL A 325 -5.80 10.13 7.37
N CYS A 326 -4.62 10.72 7.69
CA CYS A 326 -4.51 11.99 8.41
C CYS A 326 -5.10 13.18 7.64
N VAL A 327 -5.35 13.05 6.33
CA VAL A 327 -6.06 14.07 5.54
C VAL A 327 -7.40 14.43 6.19
N ILE A 328 -8.17 13.44 6.66
CA ILE A 328 -9.49 13.66 7.23
C ILE A 328 -9.43 14.52 8.50
N PRO A 329 -8.69 14.13 9.56
CA PRO A 329 -8.59 14.95 10.76
C PRO A 329 -7.93 16.32 10.49
N MET A 330 -6.95 16.42 9.57
CA MET A 330 -6.35 17.71 9.20
C MET A 330 -7.39 18.67 8.63
N VAL A 331 -8.14 18.23 7.61
CA VAL A 331 -9.17 19.04 6.95
C VAL A 331 -10.24 19.46 7.96
N VAL A 332 -10.75 18.52 8.76
CA VAL A 332 -11.84 18.78 9.72
C VAL A 332 -11.40 19.77 10.80
N LEU A 333 -10.22 19.56 11.42
CA LEU A 333 -9.74 20.40 12.49
C LEU A 333 -9.38 21.82 12.01
N ILE A 334 -8.68 21.93 10.87
CA ILE A 334 -8.32 23.24 10.29
C ILE A 334 -9.59 23.99 9.90
N TYR A 335 -10.54 23.35 9.20
CA TYR A 335 -11.77 23.99 8.74
C TYR A 335 -12.59 24.51 9.92
N ARG A 336 -12.87 23.66 10.93
CA ARG A 336 -13.65 24.09 12.12
C ARG A 336 -13.00 25.25 12.84
N LYS A 337 -11.67 25.23 13.00
CA LYS A 337 -10.94 26.33 13.63
C LYS A 337 -10.96 27.60 12.79
N ALA A 338 -10.78 27.48 11.49
CA ALA A 338 -10.76 28.62 10.59
C ALA A 338 -12.11 29.37 10.52
N LEU A 339 -13.24 28.72 10.83
CA LEU A 339 -14.54 29.41 10.88
C LEU A 339 -14.59 30.51 11.96
N VAL A 340 -13.79 30.37 13.03
CA VAL A 340 -13.80 31.28 14.20
C VAL A 340 -12.46 32.00 14.43
N ASP A 341 -11.40 31.67 13.72
CA ASP A 341 -10.07 32.25 13.88
C ASP A 341 -9.64 33.03 12.63
N GLU A 342 -9.77 34.35 12.70
CA GLU A 342 -9.44 35.25 11.59
C GLU A 342 -7.94 35.25 11.22
N LYS A 343 -7.03 34.94 12.18
CA LYS A 343 -5.60 34.81 11.87
C LYS A 343 -5.37 33.59 11.01
N LEU A 344 -6.02 32.48 11.34
CA LEU A 344 -5.94 31.25 10.53
C LEU A 344 -6.57 31.45 9.15
N LYS A 345 -7.70 32.16 9.02
CA LYS A 345 -8.28 32.52 7.71
C LYS A 345 -7.31 33.32 6.84
N LYS A 346 -6.65 34.32 7.43
CA LYS A 346 -5.62 35.12 6.71
C LYS A 346 -4.46 34.23 6.28
N TYR A 347 -3.99 33.33 7.15
CA TYR A 347 -2.94 32.38 6.83
C TYR A 347 -3.34 31.46 5.65
N ILE A 348 -4.55 30.90 5.67
CA ILE A 348 -5.07 30.06 4.58
C ILE A 348 -5.09 30.84 3.26
N LYS A 349 -5.57 32.10 3.28
CA LYS A 349 -5.62 32.94 2.09
C LYS A 349 -4.24 33.24 1.49
N TRP A 350 -3.24 33.50 2.34
CA TRP A 350 -1.93 33.99 1.88
C TRP A 350 -0.90 32.88 1.65
N PHE A 351 -1.08 31.69 2.21
CA PHE A 351 -0.11 30.60 2.11
C PHE A 351 -0.73 29.33 1.50
N ILE A 352 -1.89 28.88 2.01
CA ILE A 352 -2.49 27.62 1.54
C ILE A 352 -3.10 27.79 0.14
N LEU A 353 -3.82 28.88 -0.12
CA LEU A 353 -4.42 29.11 -1.43
C LEU A 353 -3.36 29.24 -2.56
N PRO A 354 -2.27 30.02 -2.42
CA PRO A 354 -1.21 30.03 -3.43
C PRO A 354 -0.54 28.66 -3.62
N SER A 355 -0.33 27.89 -2.56
CA SER A 355 0.23 26.55 -2.68
C SER A 355 -0.72 25.57 -3.39
N LEU A 356 -2.04 25.68 -3.19
CA LEU A 356 -3.03 24.95 -3.98
C LEU A 356 -2.91 25.29 -5.48
N LEU A 357 -2.80 26.58 -5.82
CA LEU A 357 -2.65 27.00 -7.22
C LEU A 357 -1.39 26.41 -7.84
N LEU A 358 -0.29 26.33 -7.08
CA LEU A 358 0.94 25.71 -7.52
C LEU A 358 0.75 24.19 -7.77
N VAL A 359 0.07 23.48 -6.86
CA VAL A 359 -0.26 22.04 -7.04
C VAL A 359 -1.11 21.84 -8.29
N LEU A 360 -2.13 22.68 -8.52
CA LEU A 360 -2.97 22.58 -9.72
C LEU A 360 -2.20 22.89 -11.00
N ALA A 361 -1.30 23.89 -10.97
CA ALA A 361 -0.42 24.19 -12.11
C ALA A 361 0.50 22.99 -12.43
N PHE A 362 1.05 22.34 -11.41
CA PHE A 362 1.87 21.14 -11.60
C PHE A 362 1.04 19.97 -12.18
N ARG A 363 -0.19 19.79 -11.73
CA ARG A 363 -1.11 18.78 -12.30
C ARG A 363 -1.37 19.05 -13.79
N ILE A 364 -1.59 20.32 -14.18
CA ILE A 364 -1.76 20.69 -15.59
C ILE A 364 -0.48 20.38 -16.37
N LEU A 365 0.70 20.69 -15.82
CA LEU A 365 1.98 20.39 -16.43
C LEU A 365 2.13 18.88 -16.75
N LEU A 366 1.74 18.00 -15.82
CA LEU A 366 1.80 16.54 -16.01
C LEU A 366 0.90 16.02 -17.14
N MET A 367 -0.11 16.76 -17.56
CA MET A 367 -0.98 16.43 -18.71
C MET A 367 -0.46 16.93 -20.04
N THR A 368 0.69 17.60 -20.07
CA THR A 368 1.25 18.22 -21.28
C THR A 368 2.52 17.51 -21.73
N PRO A 369 2.92 17.64 -23.02
CA PRO A 369 4.18 17.08 -23.52
C PRO A 369 5.44 17.60 -22.82
N LEU A 370 5.34 18.66 -21.98
CA LEU A 370 6.46 19.09 -21.15
C LEU A 370 6.88 18.04 -20.12
N ALA A 371 5.96 17.17 -19.69
CA ALA A 371 6.23 16.07 -18.79
C ALA A 371 7.14 14.99 -19.42
N ASP A 372 7.17 14.88 -20.75
CA ASP A 372 8.03 13.94 -21.48
C ASP A 372 9.51 14.22 -21.24
N ARG A 373 9.88 15.51 -21.03
CA ARG A 373 11.25 15.89 -20.68
C ARG A 373 11.75 15.29 -19.37
N PHE A 374 10.82 14.82 -18.53
CA PHE A 374 11.11 14.16 -17.26
C PHE A 374 10.87 12.63 -17.33
N GLY A 375 10.70 12.08 -18.54
CA GLY A 375 10.47 10.64 -18.74
C GLY A 375 9.10 10.14 -18.23
N TYR A 376 8.11 11.05 -18.18
CA TYR A 376 6.79 10.73 -17.61
C TYR A 376 5.89 9.94 -18.56
N HIS A 377 6.09 10.06 -19.89
CA HIS A 377 5.36 9.35 -20.92
C HIS A 377 6.30 8.45 -21.76
N GLY A 378 5.72 7.55 -22.55
CA GLY A 378 6.47 6.69 -23.49
C GLY A 378 6.59 5.24 -23.08
N LYS A 379 5.97 4.84 -21.95
CA LYS A 379 5.97 3.44 -21.48
C LYS A 379 5.31 2.52 -22.50
N GLU A 380 4.20 2.94 -23.12
CA GLU A 380 3.51 2.13 -24.13
C GLU A 380 4.44 1.74 -25.28
N GLN A 381 5.21 2.69 -25.84
CA GLN A 381 6.14 2.43 -26.92
C GLN A 381 7.20 1.40 -26.51
N TYR A 382 7.70 1.49 -25.28
CA TYR A 382 8.67 0.53 -24.74
C TYR A 382 8.11 -0.88 -24.66
N TYR A 383 6.92 -1.05 -24.07
CA TYR A 383 6.32 -2.39 -23.91
C TYR A 383 5.82 -2.98 -25.24
N LYS A 384 5.35 -2.14 -26.18
CA LYS A 384 5.04 -2.58 -27.55
C LYS A 384 6.28 -3.03 -28.33
N ALA A 385 7.44 -2.45 -28.09
CA ALA A 385 8.69 -2.92 -28.67
C ALA A 385 9.11 -4.29 -28.10
N ILE A 386 8.89 -4.53 -26.81
CA ILE A 386 9.09 -5.86 -26.20
C ILE A 386 8.14 -6.88 -26.84
N GLU A 387 6.85 -6.54 -27.01
CA GLU A 387 5.86 -7.41 -27.65
C GLU A 387 6.30 -7.82 -29.07
N GLN A 388 6.78 -6.88 -29.87
CA GLN A 388 7.28 -7.16 -31.22
C GLN A 388 8.50 -8.07 -31.21
N THR A 389 9.39 -7.92 -30.24
CA THR A 389 10.57 -8.79 -30.08
C THR A 389 10.20 -10.20 -29.65
N ALA A 390 9.29 -10.32 -28.69
CA ALA A 390 8.85 -11.60 -28.14
C ALA A 390 7.97 -12.41 -29.12
N GLY A 391 7.23 -11.71 -30.01
CA GLY A 391 6.25 -12.35 -30.89
C GLY A 391 5.09 -12.95 -30.07
N ASP A 392 4.82 -14.25 -30.28
CA ASP A 392 3.75 -14.95 -29.54
C ASP A 392 4.23 -15.63 -28.26
N ARG A 393 5.51 -15.44 -27.87
CA ARG A 393 6.08 -16.00 -26.66
C ARG A 393 5.65 -15.18 -25.46
N PRO A 394 5.31 -15.81 -24.32
CA PRO A 394 5.17 -15.09 -23.07
C PRO A 394 6.50 -14.44 -22.67
N VAL A 395 6.40 -13.34 -21.92
CA VAL A 395 7.57 -12.55 -21.52
C VAL A 395 7.82 -12.69 -20.02
N VAL A 396 9.07 -13.00 -19.69
CA VAL A 396 9.53 -13.11 -18.31
C VAL A 396 10.50 -11.97 -18.02
N PHE A 397 10.24 -11.22 -16.97
CA PHE A 397 11.08 -10.12 -16.51
C PHE A 397 11.89 -10.54 -15.28
N GLN A 398 13.08 -9.99 -15.14
CA GLN A 398 13.86 -10.13 -13.91
C GLN A 398 13.40 -9.07 -12.89
N GLY A 399 13.28 -9.46 -11.61
CA GLY A 399 12.97 -8.57 -10.50
C GLY A 399 11.52 -8.61 -10.06
N SER A 400 10.94 -7.46 -9.76
CA SER A 400 9.63 -7.35 -9.12
C SER A 400 8.46 -7.22 -10.11
N PHE A 401 7.28 -6.96 -9.60
CA PHE A 401 5.97 -6.99 -10.30
C PHE A 401 5.73 -5.85 -11.30
N GLN A 402 6.52 -4.77 -11.23
CA GLN A 402 6.22 -3.53 -11.97
C GLN A 402 6.25 -3.74 -13.49
N GLN A 403 7.33 -4.31 -14.00
CA GLN A 403 7.50 -4.49 -15.44
C GLN A 403 6.52 -5.50 -16.07
N PRO A 404 6.32 -6.70 -15.52
CA PRO A 404 5.34 -7.62 -16.07
C PRO A 404 3.91 -7.06 -16.00
N ALA A 405 3.54 -6.33 -14.95
CA ALA A 405 2.23 -5.71 -14.86
C ALA A 405 2.01 -4.63 -15.93
N LEU A 406 2.99 -3.76 -16.18
CA LEU A 406 2.93 -2.77 -17.24
C LEU A 406 2.91 -3.41 -18.63
N TYR A 407 3.73 -4.45 -18.85
CA TYR A 407 3.71 -5.20 -20.13
C TYR A 407 2.33 -5.78 -20.41
N HIS A 408 1.75 -6.48 -19.44
CA HIS A 408 0.39 -7.00 -19.57
C HIS A 408 -0.63 -5.90 -19.86
N TYR A 409 -0.57 -4.79 -19.11
CA TYR A 409 -1.48 -3.66 -19.28
C TYR A 409 -1.46 -3.08 -20.70
N PHE A 410 -0.27 -2.88 -21.29
CA PHE A 410 -0.14 -2.26 -22.62
C PHE A 410 -0.32 -3.25 -23.79
N THR A 411 -0.11 -4.54 -23.56
CA THR A 411 -0.13 -5.54 -24.64
C THR A 411 -1.27 -6.54 -24.55
N GLY A 412 -1.85 -6.73 -23.37
CA GLY A 412 -2.81 -7.82 -23.11
C GLY A 412 -2.20 -9.22 -23.10
N LYS A 413 -0.85 -9.32 -23.21
CA LYS A 413 -0.16 -10.63 -23.28
C LYS A 413 0.32 -11.06 -21.89
N GLU A 414 0.44 -12.38 -21.72
CA GLU A 414 0.90 -12.99 -20.50
C GLU A 414 2.36 -12.66 -20.20
N SER A 415 2.64 -12.40 -18.93
CA SER A 415 3.98 -12.12 -18.42
C SER A 415 4.14 -12.58 -16.98
N SER A 416 5.37 -12.82 -16.57
CA SER A 416 5.72 -13.17 -15.20
C SER A 416 7.07 -12.57 -14.81
N THR A 417 7.50 -12.85 -13.59
CA THR A 417 8.78 -12.37 -13.08
C THR A 417 9.62 -13.52 -12.52
N LEU A 418 10.93 -13.45 -12.75
CA LEU A 418 11.93 -14.25 -12.07
C LEU A 418 12.54 -13.42 -10.94
N LYS A 419 12.36 -13.87 -9.71
CA LYS A 419 12.90 -13.22 -8.54
C LYS A 419 14.36 -13.55 -8.30
N SER A 420 15.07 -12.57 -7.77
CA SER A 420 16.30 -12.82 -7.04
C SER A 420 16.00 -13.10 -5.56
N TYR A 421 16.99 -13.61 -4.85
CA TYR A 421 16.95 -13.78 -3.39
C TYR A 421 16.62 -12.47 -2.65
N TYR A 422 17.02 -11.32 -3.21
CA TYR A 422 16.79 -10.00 -2.62
C TYR A 422 15.42 -9.43 -2.93
N ASP A 423 14.68 -10.05 -3.86
CA ASP A 423 13.36 -9.57 -4.24
C ASP A 423 12.31 -10.13 -3.29
N ARG A 424 11.42 -9.25 -2.83
CA ARG A 424 10.28 -9.66 -2.04
C ARG A 424 9.32 -10.52 -2.85
N MET A 425 8.59 -11.40 -2.18
CA MET A 425 7.42 -12.06 -2.79
C MET A 425 6.38 -11.03 -3.27
N THR A 426 5.64 -11.40 -4.29
CA THR A 426 4.58 -10.59 -4.90
C THR A 426 3.35 -11.46 -5.20
N GLN A 427 2.30 -10.88 -5.76
CA GLN A 427 1.14 -11.65 -6.19
C GLN A 427 1.48 -12.63 -7.34
N TYR A 428 2.48 -12.36 -8.16
CA TYR A 428 2.95 -13.29 -9.19
C TYR A 428 3.43 -14.63 -8.61
N ASP A 429 3.93 -14.62 -7.38
CA ASP A 429 4.34 -15.85 -6.67
C ASP A 429 3.15 -16.70 -6.24
N LEU A 430 1.99 -16.08 -6.00
CA LEU A 430 0.75 -16.78 -5.71
C LEU A 430 0.04 -17.23 -7.01
N TRP A 431 0.09 -16.44 -8.07
CA TRP A 431 -0.48 -16.80 -9.38
C TRP A 431 0.33 -17.88 -10.10
N GLN A 432 1.65 -17.84 -10.02
CA GLN A 432 2.56 -18.82 -10.63
C GLN A 432 2.34 -19.03 -12.14
N PHE A 433 2.08 -17.95 -12.91
CA PHE A 433 1.79 -18.05 -14.35
C PHE A 433 2.91 -18.77 -15.13
N ASP A 434 4.17 -18.51 -14.80
CA ASP A 434 5.34 -19.10 -15.43
C ASP A 434 5.48 -20.61 -15.20
N LYS A 435 4.78 -21.20 -14.24
CA LYS A 435 4.77 -22.65 -14.01
C LYS A 435 4.33 -23.43 -15.25
N ALA A 436 3.36 -22.90 -16.00
CA ALA A 436 2.85 -23.49 -17.20
C ALA A 436 3.79 -23.36 -18.41
N TRP A 437 4.88 -22.59 -18.28
CA TRP A 437 5.82 -22.31 -19.38
C TRP A 437 7.11 -23.11 -19.29
N ILE A 438 7.33 -23.89 -18.24
CA ILE A 438 8.50 -24.78 -18.12
C ILE A 438 8.54 -25.73 -19.33
N GLY A 439 9.71 -25.81 -19.99
CA GLY A 439 9.91 -26.56 -21.22
C GLY A 439 9.35 -25.92 -22.48
N LYS A 440 8.91 -24.65 -22.43
CA LYS A 440 8.28 -23.96 -23.59
C LYS A 440 9.08 -22.72 -24.02
N PRO A 441 8.80 -22.21 -25.24
CA PRO A 441 9.42 -20.98 -25.72
C PRO A 441 8.98 -19.77 -24.95
N VAL A 442 9.94 -18.95 -24.46
CA VAL A 442 9.69 -17.65 -23.81
C VAL A 442 10.72 -16.60 -24.27
N PHE A 443 10.42 -15.33 -24.04
CA PHE A 443 11.38 -14.23 -24.12
C PHE A 443 11.74 -13.77 -22.70
N ILE A 444 13.02 -13.85 -22.36
CA ILE A 444 13.56 -13.29 -21.10
C ILE A 444 13.99 -11.86 -21.37
N CYS A 445 13.32 -10.90 -20.73
CA CYS A 445 13.58 -9.47 -20.93
C CYS A 445 14.51 -8.92 -19.84
N GLY A 446 15.62 -8.33 -20.26
CA GLY A 446 16.62 -7.69 -19.43
C GLY A 446 18.06 -8.19 -19.69
N PRO A 447 19.08 -7.50 -19.16
CA PRO A 447 20.49 -7.90 -19.25
C PRO A 447 20.80 -9.00 -18.21
N VAL A 448 20.30 -10.20 -18.43
CA VAL A 448 20.19 -11.24 -17.40
C VAL A 448 21.45 -12.11 -17.30
N ASN A 449 22.06 -12.44 -18.45
CA ASN A 449 23.28 -13.27 -18.52
C ASN A 449 24.05 -13.01 -19.83
N GLU A 450 25.10 -13.78 -20.08
CA GLU A 450 25.98 -13.68 -21.25
C GLU A 450 25.22 -13.90 -22.59
N ARG A 451 24.03 -14.48 -22.56
CA ARG A 451 23.19 -14.71 -23.75
C ARG A 451 22.30 -13.52 -24.09
N SER A 452 22.21 -12.51 -23.21
CA SER A 452 21.38 -11.33 -23.48
C SER A 452 21.90 -10.57 -24.69
N GLU A 453 21.04 -10.40 -25.67
CA GLU A 453 21.28 -9.68 -26.92
C GLU A 453 20.63 -8.30 -26.85
N SER A 454 21.17 -7.35 -27.61
CA SER A 454 20.56 -6.03 -27.79
C SER A 454 19.67 -6.02 -29.03
N TYR A 455 18.42 -5.64 -28.86
CA TYR A 455 17.43 -5.47 -29.93
C TYR A 455 17.15 -3.97 -30.12
N GLN A 456 16.93 -3.58 -31.37
CA GLN A 456 16.51 -2.21 -31.72
C GLN A 456 15.17 -2.27 -32.44
N VAL A 457 14.10 -1.82 -31.80
CA VAL A 457 12.74 -1.87 -32.35
C VAL A 457 12.10 -0.50 -32.23
N ASN A 458 11.71 0.10 -33.38
CA ASN A 458 11.06 1.42 -33.45
C ASN A 458 11.80 2.53 -32.66
N GLY A 459 13.14 2.51 -32.67
CA GLY A 459 13.96 3.46 -31.93
C GLY A 459 14.16 3.13 -30.43
N VAL A 460 13.55 2.08 -29.94
CA VAL A 460 13.70 1.58 -28.56
C VAL A 460 14.82 0.54 -28.51
N LYS A 461 15.76 0.72 -27.61
CA LYS A 461 16.79 -0.28 -27.31
C LYS A 461 16.27 -1.21 -26.21
N LEU A 462 16.31 -2.52 -26.47
CA LEU A 462 15.92 -3.58 -25.54
C LEU A 462 17.10 -4.53 -25.35
N GLU A 463 17.10 -5.21 -24.21
CA GLU A 463 18.04 -6.29 -23.93
C GLU A 463 17.26 -7.52 -23.45
N GLY A 464 17.72 -8.71 -23.85
CA GLY A 464 17.08 -9.97 -23.49
C GLY A 464 17.54 -11.12 -24.34
N PHE A 465 16.92 -12.28 -24.20
CA PHE A 465 17.17 -13.42 -25.09
C PHE A 465 15.93 -14.29 -25.27
N LEU A 466 15.86 -14.94 -26.42
CA LEU A 466 14.86 -15.94 -26.73
C LEU A 466 15.36 -17.33 -26.31
N THR A 467 14.50 -18.10 -25.68
CA THR A 467 14.73 -19.53 -25.44
C THR A 467 13.53 -20.32 -25.90
N ASP A 468 13.76 -21.52 -26.40
CA ASP A 468 12.69 -22.47 -26.79
C ASP A 468 12.38 -23.46 -25.66
N ASP A 469 13.19 -23.45 -24.62
CA ASP A 469 13.12 -24.36 -23.47
C ASP A 469 13.32 -23.55 -22.18
N PHE A 470 12.23 -23.03 -21.64
CA PHE A 470 12.27 -22.25 -20.41
C PHE A 470 12.39 -23.15 -19.19
N SER A 471 13.30 -22.80 -18.30
CA SER A 471 13.45 -23.46 -17.01
C SER A 471 13.63 -22.41 -15.89
N SER A 472 13.29 -22.77 -14.67
CA SER A 472 13.46 -21.87 -13.53
C SER A 472 13.50 -22.62 -12.20
N ALA A 473 14.46 -22.27 -11.37
CA ALA A 473 14.50 -22.71 -9.98
C ALA A 473 13.42 -22.09 -9.10
N ASN A 474 12.77 -21.00 -9.54
CA ASN A 474 11.81 -20.22 -8.75
C ASN A 474 10.57 -21.00 -8.29
N ARG A 475 10.26 -22.11 -8.94
CA ARG A 475 9.08 -22.95 -8.62
C ARG A 475 9.42 -24.12 -7.73
N LEU A 476 10.69 -24.43 -7.53
CA LEU A 476 11.12 -25.50 -6.65
C LEU A 476 10.85 -25.14 -5.18
N VAL A 477 10.30 -26.09 -4.44
CA VAL A 477 10.07 -25.96 -3.00
C VAL A 477 11.16 -26.74 -2.30
N THR A 478 12.03 -26.04 -1.56
CA THR A 478 13.18 -26.63 -0.89
C THR A 478 12.95 -26.67 0.61
N THR A 479 13.18 -27.82 1.22
CA THR A 479 13.25 -27.97 2.68
C THR A 479 14.58 -28.59 3.08
N PHE A 480 15.08 -28.28 4.28
CA PHE A 480 16.36 -28.82 4.73
C PHE A 480 16.43 -28.93 6.26
N GLU A 481 17.30 -29.82 6.71
CA GLU A 481 17.66 -29.98 8.13
C GLU A 481 19.18 -30.07 8.28
N ILE A 482 19.73 -29.40 9.28
CA ILE A 482 21.14 -29.55 9.63
C ILE A 482 21.30 -30.87 10.40
N LYS A 483 22.15 -31.76 9.86
CA LYS A 483 22.39 -33.07 10.43
C LYS A 483 23.04 -32.95 11.83
N ASN A 484 22.54 -33.74 12.77
CA ASN A 484 22.98 -33.72 14.16
C ASN A 484 22.69 -32.43 14.96
N ALA A 485 21.89 -31.52 14.44
CA ALA A 485 21.38 -30.39 15.23
C ALA A 485 20.38 -30.93 16.29
N ILE A 486 20.58 -30.55 17.55
CA ILE A 486 19.68 -30.92 18.64
C ILE A 486 18.46 -29.99 18.55
N SER A 487 17.29 -30.61 18.52
CA SER A 487 16.04 -29.85 18.46
C SER A 487 15.90 -28.91 19.68
N GLY A 488 15.70 -27.61 19.39
CA GLY A 488 15.55 -26.57 20.41
C GLY A 488 16.85 -25.88 20.84
N GLU A 489 18.02 -26.32 20.38
CA GLU A 489 19.30 -25.66 20.61
C GLU A 489 19.79 -24.91 19.35
N THR A 490 20.48 -23.81 19.53
CA THR A 490 21.14 -23.11 18.41
C THR A 490 22.47 -23.77 18.15
N PRO A 491 22.68 -24.45 17.00
CA PRO A 491 23.95 -25.10 16.67
C PRO A 491 25.09 -24.06 16.64
N VAL A 492 26.25 -24.44 17.21
CA VAL A 492 27.45 -23.61 17.22
C VAL A 492 28.49 -24.23 16.29
N PHE A 493 29.09 -23.38 15.46
CA PHE A 493 30.11 -23.77 14.49
C PHE A 493 31.31 -22.79 14.55
N HIS A 494 32.43 -23.21 13.98
CA HIS A 494 33.64 -22.42 13.85
C HIS A 494 34.05 -22.28 12.38
N PRO A 495 34.84 -21.24 12.00
CA PRO A 495 35.39 -21.15 10.65
C PRO A 495 36.22 -22.42 10.31
N GLY A 496 35.93 -23.00 9.16
CA GLY A 496 36.50 -24.28 8.71
C GLY A 496 35.61 -25.50 9.03
N ASP A 497 34.60 -25.36 9.88
CA ASP A 497 33.67 -26.45 10.16
C ASP A 497 32.83 -26.79 8.93
N THR A 498 32.46 -28.06 8.83
CA THR A 498 31.56 -28.56 7.77
C THR A 498 30.16 -28.74 8.31
N ILE A 499 29.20 -28.07 7.70
CA ILE A 499 27.77 -28.26 7.97
C ILE A 499 27.22 -29.32 7.02
N HIS A 500 26.78 -30.44 7.56
CA HIS A 500 26.10 -31.51 6.81
C HIS A 500 24.59 -31.26 6.83
N ILE A 501 23.95 -31.37 5.67
CA ILE A 501 22.54 -31.01 5.47
C ILE A 501 21.82 -32.14 4.74
N ASP A 502 20.72 -32.59 5.32
CA ASP A 502 19.72 -33.39 4.62
C ASP A 502 18.73 -32.42 3.97
N PHE A 503 18.52 -32.53 2.66
CA PHE A 503 17.62 -31.63 1.94
C PHE A 503 16.66 -32.38 1.04
N SER A 504 15.51 -31.75 0.79
CA SER A 504 14.57 -32.23 -0.19
C SER A 504 14.09 -31.09 -1.10
N VAL A 505 13.82 -31.42 -2.34
CA VAL A 505 13.35 -30.47 -3.37
C VAL A 505 12.11 -31.05 -4.02
N TYR A 506 10.97 -30.38 -3.87
CA TYR A 506 9.74 -30.73 -4.57
C TYR A 506 9.59 -29.89 -5.82
N ASN A 507 9.37 -30.54 -6.97
CA ASN A 507 9.02 -29.89 -8.22
C ASN A 507 7.50 -29.90 -8.42
N PRO A 508 6.78 -28.77 -8.25
CA PRO A 508 5.34 -28.71 -8.42
C PRO A 508 4.90 -28.51 -9.89
N CYS A 509 5.84 -28.47 -10.86
CA CYS A 509 5.55 -28.23 -12.26
C CYS A 509 5.14 -29.51 -12.98
N ASP A 510 4.45 -29.35 -14.13
CA ASP A 510 4.00 -30.45 -14.98
C ASP A 510 5.11 -31.03 -15.88
N ALA A 511 6.30 -30.43 -15.84
CA ALA A 511 7.47 -30.86 -16.58
C ALA A 511 8.67 -31.04 -15.65
N PRO A 512 9.63 -31.92 -16.01
CA PRO A 512 10.88 -32.03 -15.28
C PRO A 512 11.71 -30.75 -15.40
N ILE A 513 12.53 -30.48 -14.40
CA ILE A 513 13.43 -29.32 -14.36
C ILE A 513 14.86 -29.84 -14.37
N ASP A 514 15.55 -29.62 -15.50
CA ASP A 514 16.95 -30.03 -15.68
C ASP A 514 17.89 -29.18 -14.82
N PHE A 515 18.63 -29.83 -13.94
CA PHE A 515 19.59 -29.16 -13.08
C PHE A 515 20.79 -28.57 -13.84
N HIS A 516 21.18 -29.19 -14.95
CA HIS A 516 22.29 -28.81 -15.82
C HIS A 516 21.87 -28.05 -17.08
N HIS A 517 20.66 -27.48 -17.07
CA HIS A 517 20.13 -26.76 -18.22
C HIS A 517 21.14 -25.73 -18.76
N LYS A 518 21.32 -25.67 -20.06
CA LYS A 518 22.35 -24.84 -20.74
C LYS A 518 22.22 -23.34 -20.40
N ASP A 519 20.98 -22.84 -20.26
CA ASP A 519 20.65 -21.42 -20.03
C ASP A 519 20.31 -21.14 -18.56
N PHE A 520 19.73 -22.11 -17.87
CA PHE A 520 19.20 -22.01 -16.50
C PHE A 520 19.88 -23.00 -15.54
N GLY A 521 21.13 -23.40 -15.84
CA GLY A 521 21.88 -24.33 -15.00
C GLY A 521 21.92 -23.90 -13.55
N MET A 522 21.55 -24.81 -12.67
CA MET A 522 21.33 -24.54 -11.25
C MET A 522 22.57 -24.68 -10.39
N ILE A 523 22.54 -24.03 -9.25
CA ILE A 523 23.56 -24.13 -8.22
C ILE A 523 22.92 -24.05 -6.84
N ILE A 524 23.49 -24.76 -5.86
CA ILE A 524 23.03 -24.74 -4.47
C ILE A 524 24.04 -23.99 -3.61
N LYS A 525 23.55 -23.02 -2.84
CA LYS A 525 24.36 -22.22 -1.92
C LYS A 525 23.72 -22.13 -0.54
N ALA A 526 24.54 -21.94 0.47
CA ALA A 526 24.10 -21.55 1.79
C ALA A 526 24.27 -20.04 1.99
N HIS A 527 23.29 -19.42 2.63
CA HIS A 527 23.23 -18.00 2.96
C HIS A 527 23.23 -17.78 4.47
N TYR A 528 23.96 -16.78 4.94
CA TYR A 528 24.10 -16.43 6.35
C TYR A 528 23.53 -15.03 6.61
N LEU A 529 22.30 -14.95 7.15
CA LEU A 529 21.57 -13.70 7.39
C LEU A 529 21.71 -13.22 8.85
N PRO A 530 21.70 -11.91 9.12
CA PRO A 530 21.66 -10.81 8.16
C PRO A 530 23.03 -10.59 7.53
N GLY A 531 23.06 -10.40 6.23
CA GLY A 531 24.28 -10.16 5.45
C GLY A 531 24.19 -10.84 4.10
N ASP A 532 25.15 -10.54 3.23
CA ASP A 532 25.24 -11.11 1.88
C ASP A 532 26.28 -12.25 1.84
N GLU A 533 26.60 -12.81 3.00
CA GLU A 533 27.60 -13.86 3.13
C GLU A 533 27.04 -15.18 2.64
N ILE A 534 27.81 -15.84 1.78
CA ILE A 534 27.43 -17.12 1.16
C ILE A 534 28.56 -18.13 1.24
N SER A 535 28.20 -19.41 1.23
CA SER A 535 29.13 -20.51 0.95
C SER A 535 28.54 -21.46 -0.09
N TYR A 536 29.41 -22.00 -0.92
CA TYR A 536 29.03 -22.98 -1.92
C TYR A 536 28.82 -24.34 -1.28
N CYS A 537 27.76 -25.04 -1.70
CA CYS A 537 27.50 -26.37 -1.24
C CYS A 537 28.13 -27.41 -2.16
N THR A 538 28.64 -28.49 -1.57
CA THR A 538 29.00 -29.70 -2.29
C THR A 538 27.85 -30.67 -2.20
N TYR A 539 27.35 -31.14 -3.34
CA TYR A 539 26.21 -32.04 -3.47
C TYR A 539 26.48 -33.15 -4.49
N PRO A 540 25.75 -34.28 -4.45
CA PRO A 540 25.86 -35.32 -5.47
C PRO A 540 25.44 -34.79 -6.85
N ASP A 541 25.78 -35.52 -7.91
CA ASP A 541 25.34 -35.17 -9.27
C ASP A 541 23.80 -35.31 -9.38
N ILE A 542 23.14 -34.15 -9.46
CA ILE A 542 21.69 -34.04 -9.62
C ILE A 542 21.44 -33.79 -11.12
N LYS A 543 20.74 -34.71 -11.77
CA LYS A 543 20.41 -34.57 -13.20
C LYS A 543 19.20 -33.65 -13.41
N GLU A 544 18.08 -34.01 -12.80
CA GLU A 544 16.83 -33.31 -12.93
C GLU A 544 15.93 -33.51 -11.73
N PHE A 545 14.96 -32.63 -11.58
CA PHE A 545 13.85 -32.76 -10.63
C PHE A 545 12.60 -33.16 -11.43
N GLU A 546 12.20 -34.41 -11.30
CA GLU A 546 11.04 -34.98 -11.99
C GLU A 546 9.74 -34.24 -11.65
N ALA A 547 8.81 -34.15 -12.62
CA ALA A 547 7.52 -33.50 -12.42
C ALA A 547 6.74 -34.11 -11.23
N HIS A 548 6.14 -33.26 -10.41
CA HIS A 548 5.33 -33.64 -9.23
C HIS A 548 6.01 -34.60 -8.25
N SER A 549 7.34 -34.57 -8.20
CA SER A 549 8.12 -35.47 -7.37
C SER A 549 9.00 -34.71 -6.37
N THR A 550 9.41 -35.42 -5.31
CA THR A 550 10.35 -34.91 -4.32
C THR A 550 11.68 -35.64 -4.46
N TYR A 551 12.72 -34.89 -4.74
CA TYR A 551 14.10 -35.37 -4.66
C TYR A 551 14.59 -35.26 -3.20
N HIS A 552 15.28 -36.30 -2.72
CA HIS A 552 15.93 -36.28 -1.41
C HIS A 552 17.43 -36.49 -1.59
N GLY A 553 18.23 -35.67 -0.91
CA GLY A 553 19.67 -35.74 -1.01
C GLY A 553 20.40 -35.24 0.23
N GLN A 554 21.69 -35.42 0.22
CA GLN A 554 22.59 -34.89 1.23
C GLN A 554 23.59 -33.95 0.58
N LEU A 555 23.88 -32.86 1.24
CA LEU A 555 24.91 -31.93 0.83
C LEU A 555 25.70 -31.45 2.04
N TYR A 556 26.83 -30.83 1.81
CA TYR A 556 27.57 -30.15 2.85
C TYR A 556 28.14 -28.83 2.37
N THR A 557 28.39 -27.94 3.32
CA THR A 557 29.07 -26.67 3.06
C THR A 557 30.11 -26.43 4.14
N VAL A 558 31.19 -25.75 3.78
CA VAL A 558 32.27 -25.37 4.72
C VAL A 558 32.10 -23.89 5.08
N ILE A 559 32.15 -23.58 6.36
CA ILE A 559 32.09 -22.20 6.84
C ILE A 559 33.40 -21.50 6.47
N GLY A 560 33.33 -20.55 5.54
CA GLY A 560 34.48 -19.76 5.13
C GLY A 560 34.93 -18.78 6.21
N GLY A 561 36.21 -18.42 6.20
CA GLY A 561 36.75 -17.39 7.10
C GLY A 561 36.21 -15.97 6.82
N ASN A 562 35.48 -15.79 5.74
CA ASN A 562 34.79 -14.55 5.38
C ASN A 562 33.39 -14.41 6.03
N ILE A 563 32.88 -15.48 6.69
CA ILE A 563 31.60 -15.42 7.38
C ILE A 563 31.81 -14.76 8.74
N SER A 564 31.00 -13.76 9.03
CA SER A 564 31.11 -12.98 10.26
C SER A 564 30.73 -13.81 11.50
N MET A 565 31.36 -13.46 12.63
CA MET A 565 31.06 -14.10 13.92
C MET A 565 29.69 -13.62 14.44
N GLY A 566 28.97 -14.51 15.10
CA GLY A 566 27.68 -14.17 15.72
C GLY A 566 26.55 -15.12 15.37
N LYS A 567 25.32 -14.64 15.59
CA LYS A 567 24.11 -15.38 15.25
C LYS A 567 23.69 -15.10 13.81
N HIS A 568 23.50 -16.18 13.05
CA HIS A 568 23.04 -16.12 11.67
C HIS A 568 21.78 -16.97 11.50
N ARG A 569 20.90 -16.52 10.63
CA ARG A 569 19.86 -17.38 10.07
C ARG A 569 20.45 -18.06 8.83
N PHE A 570 20.74 -19.31 8.96
CA PHE A 570 21.27 -20.16 7.90
C PHE A 570 20.13 -20.62 6.99
N ASN A 571 20.22 -20.30 5.70
CA ASN A 571 19.28 -20.70 4.68
C ASN A 571 19.98 -21.47 3.55
N LEU A 572 19.28 -22.45 2.98
CA LEU A 572 19.72 -23.14 1.77
C LEU A 572 18.95 -22.56 0.57
N GLY A 573 19.67 -22.21 -0.49
CA GLY A 573 19.07 -21.68 -1.72
C GLY A 573 19.47 -22.45 -2.95
N ILE A 574 18.49 -22.75 -3.80
CA ILE A 574 18.70 -23.18 -5.18
C ILE A 574 18.44 -21.99 -6.08
N GLY A 575 19.37 -21.70 -6.98
CA GLY A 575 19.21 -20.65 -7.97
C GLY A 575 19.75 -21.09 -9.32
N ASP A 576 19.37 -20.39 -10.36
CA ASP A 576 19.89 -20.60 -11.69
C ASP A 576 20.67 -19.37 -12.18
N ARG A 577 21.18 -19.43 -13.41
CA ARG A 577 21.98 -18.34 -14.01
C ARG A 577 21.18 -17.08 -14.35
N VAL A 578 19.86 -17.17 -14.31
CA VAL A 578 18.93 -16.09 -14.67
C VAL A 578 18.23 -15.55 -13.44
N SER A 579 17.76 -16.45 -12.58
CA SER A 579 17.18 -16.12 -11.28
C SER A 579 18.19 -16.40 -10.18
N SER A 580 18.54 -15.40 -9.39
CA SER A 580 19.32 -15.65 -8.19
C SER A 580 18.43 -16.35 -7.15
N PHE A 581 19.05 -17.18 -6.35
CA PHE A 581 18.52 -18.10 -5.34
C PHE A 581 17.15 -17.80 -4.76
N VAL A 582 16.30 -18.80 -4.79
CA VAL A 582 15.03 -18.83 -4.04
C VAL A 582 15.24 -19.70 -2.81
N THR A 583 15.03 -19.14 -1.63
CA THR A 583 15.00 -19.88 -0.38
C THR A 583 13.63 -19.77 0.25
N GLU A 584 13.17 -20.82 0.91
CA GLU A 584 12.04 -20.69 1.82
C GLU A 584 12.38 -19.86 3.06
N GLU A 585 11.33 -19.33 3.71
CA GLU A 585 11.42 -18.53 4.94
C GLU A 585 11.93 -19.31 6.16
N SER A 586 12.14 -20.61 6.06
CA SER A 586 12.43 -21.55 7.15
C SER A 586 13.91 -21.73 7.45
N GLY A 587 14.69 -20.65 7.48
CA GLY A 587 16.10 -20.74 7.87
C GLY A 587 16.31 -21.19 9.33
N VAL A 588 17.37 -21.95 9.57
CA VAL A 588 17.78 -22.43 10.89
C VAL A 588 18.70 -21.41 11.54
N MET A 589 18.44 -21.07 12.82
CA MET A 589 19.37 -20.20 13.56
C MET A 589 20.63 -20.98 13.94
N ILE A 590 21.78 -20.46 13.56
CA ILE A 590 23.10 -20.97 13.94
C ILE A 590 23.91 -19.88 14.62
N LYS A 591 24.98 -20.26 15.31
CA LYS A 591 25.96 -19.32 15.88
C LYS A 591 27.36 -19.68 15.37
N ILE A 592 28.10 -18.69 14.93
CA ILE A 592 29.51 -18.84 14.53
C ILE A 592 30.38 -18.19 15.60
N GLU A 593 31.28 -19.00 16.19
CA GLU A 593 32.24 -18.60 17.23
C GLU A 593 33.68 -18.70 16.71
N PRO A 594 34.62 -17.98 17.33
CA PRO A 594 36.06 -18.01 16.94
C PRO A 594 36.68 -19.39 16.99
#